data_ac6c0ba218c35f281baf2e30691495fa
#
_entry.id   ac6c0ba218c35f281baf2e30691495fa
#
_cell.length_a   1.000
_cell.length_b   1.000
_cell.length_c   1.000
_cell.angle_alpha   90.00
_cell.angle_beta   90.00
_cell.angle_gamma   90.00
#
_symmetry.space_group_name_H-M   'P 1'
#
loop_
_entity.id
_entity.type
_entity.pdbx_description
1 polymer ?
#
loop_
_entity_poly.entity_id
_entity_poly.type
_entity_poly.pdbx_seq_one_letter_code
_entity_poly.pdbx_strand_id
1 'polypeptide(L)'
;MKGKTKKNKGKKIAEEAQSKIDSPTKMGAKGPFEFDNCGLSYYCCSTAGITIPESLKAQSEGGKLIEKAEAGDLLFFDTIGKGEINYVGVCIGNGKMVHAPGSGKMVKEAEYVNNTYWTPKYKFAKRYWN
;
A
#
# COMPACT_ATOMS: atom_id res chain seq x y z
N MET A 1 3.18 20.01 17.52
CA MET A 1 2.75 18.70 18.00
C MET A 1 1.70 18.08 17.12
N LYS A 2 0.67 18.80 16.78
CA LYS A 2 -0.39 18.26 15.92
C LYS A 2 0.14 17.83 14.55
N GLY A 3 1.04 18.61 13.96
CA GLY A 3 1.63 18.25 12.69
C GLY A 3 2.43 16.95 12.75
N LYS A 4 3.11 16.72 13.88
CA LYS A 4 3.84 15.47 14.08
C LYS A 4 2.90 14.28 14.16
N THR A 5 1.74 14.46 14.84
CA THR A 5 0.77 13.39 14.95
C THR A 5 0.28 12.93 13.57
N LYS A 6 -0.01 13.86 12.69
CA LYS A 6 -0.46 13.54 11.34
C LYS A 6 0.63 12.80 10.57
N LYS A 7 1.84 13.31 10.58
CA LYS A 7 2.95 12.65 9.90
C LYS A 7 3.27 11.30 10.51
N ASN A 8 3.09 11.18 11.84
CA ASN A 8 3.35 9.91 12.51
C ASN A 8 2.40 8.81 12.05
N LYS A 9 1.17 9.12 11.67
CA LYS A 9 0.25 8.09 11.18
C LYS A 9 0.73 7.52 9.86
N GLY A 10 1.13 8.36 8.92
CA GLY A 10 1.66 7.87 7.65
C GLY A 10 2.94 7.08 7.87
N LYS A 11 3.84 7.59 8.69
CA LYS A 11 5.07 6.89 9.02
C LYS A 11 4.79 5.56 9.69
N LYS A 12 3.81 5.53 10.60
CA LYS A 12 3.44 4.30 11.29
C LYS A 12 2.92 3.24 10.32
N ILE A 13 2.10 3.64 9.35
CA ILE A 13 1.60 2.74 8.31
C ILE A 13 2.79 2.16 7.53
N ALA A 14 3.73 3.01 7.13
CA ALA A 14 4.90 2.58 6.37
C ALA A 14 5.78 1.63 7.18
N GLU A 15 6.01 1.94 8.46
CA GLU A 15 6.83 1.10 9.33
C GLU A 15 6.17 -0.25 9.54
N GLU A 16 4.85 -0.27 9.70
CA GLU A 16 4.14 -1.53 9.84
C GLU A 16 4.31 -2.38 8.58
N ALA A 17 4.16 -1.77 7.41
CA ALA A 17 4.36 -2.48 6.15
C ALA A 17 5.76 -3.08 6.06
N GLN A 18 6.78 -2.30 6.43
CA GLN A 18 8.15 -2.78 6.41
C GLN A 18 8.36 -3.95 7.36
N SER A 19 7.68 -3.93 8.51
CA SER A 19 7.80 -5.02 9.49
C SER A 19 7.19 -6.32 8.98
N LYS A 20 6.38 -6.27 7.92
CA LYS A 20 5.72 -7.45 7.36
C LYS A 20 6.45 -8.05 6.17
N ILE A 21 7.57 -7.49 5.77
CA ILE A 21 8.41 -8.08 4.71
C ILE A 21 8.75 -9.51 5.11
N ASP A 22 8.68 -10.42 4.13
CA ASP A 22 8.88 -11.87 4.28
C ASP A 22 7.69 -12.61 4.88
N SER A 23 6.58 -11.92 5.17
CA SER A 23 5.34 -12.60 5.53
C SER A 23 4.75 -13.28 4.29
N PRO A 24 4.12 -14.44 4.44
CA PRO A 24 3.52 -15.10 3.27
C PRO A 24 2.30 -14.37 2.76
N THR A 25 2.05 -14.49 1.45
CA THR A 25 0.82 -13.99 0.87
C THR A 25 -0.18 -15.12 0.76
N LYS A 26 -1.46 -14.80 1.01
CA LYS A 26 -2.53 -15.76 0.96
C LYS A 26 -3.82 -15.05 0.58
N MET A 27 -4.52 -15.59 -0.41
CA MET A 27 -5.76 -14.99 -0.90
C MET A 27 -6.76 -14.79 0.24
N GLY A 28 -7.30 -13.57 0.33
CA GLY A 28 -8.30 -13.22 1.33
C GLY A 28 -7.74 -12.87 2.70
N ALA A 29 -6.44 -12.99 2.92
CA ALA A 29 -5.85 -12.75 4.24
C ALA A 29 -5.60 -11.27 4.48
N LYS A 30 -5.89 -10.82 5.70
CA LYS A 30 -5.76 -9.42 6.12
C LYS A 30 -4.88 -9.27 7.35
N GLY A 31 -3.91 -10.18 7.51
CA GLY A 31 -2.97 -10.12 8.63
C GLY A 31 -3.50 -10.86 9.86
N PRO A 32 -2.74 -10.87 10.93
CA PRO A 32 -1.43 -10.19 11.08
C PRO A 32 -0.23 -10.98 10.54
N PHE A 33 -0.42 -12.23 10.10
CA PHE A 33 0.69 -13.11 9.72
C PHE A 33 0.73 -13.45 8.24
N GLU A 34 -0.39 -13.31 7.54
CA GLU A 34 -0.51 -13.57 6.11
C GLU A 34 -1.33 -12.45 5.49
N PHE A 35 -1.09 -12.15 4.21
CA PHE A 35 -1.74 -11.01 3.57
C PHE A 35 -2.06 -11.30 2.11
N ASP A 36 -3.24 -10.85 1.64
CA ASP A 36 -3.40 -10.70 0.22
C ASP A 36 -2.99 -9.26 -0.14
N ASN A 37 -3.08 -8.91 -1.42
CA ASN A 37 -2.57 -7.63 -1.90
C ASN A 37 -3.19 -6.44 -1.16
N CYS A 38 -4.51 -6.33 -1.16
CA CYS A 38 -5.19 -5.23 -0.47
C CYS A 38 -5.38 -5.49 1.01
N GLY A 39 -5.18 -6.71 1.47
CA GLY A 39 -5.20 -7.04 2.90
C GLY A 39 -4.02 -6.43 3.62
N LEU A 40 -2.88 -6.32 2.95
CA LEU A 40 -1.71 -5.68 3.54
C LEU A 40 -1.99 -4.19 3.82
N SER A 41 -2.50 -3.46 2.83
CA SER A 41 -2.83 -2.06 3.01
C SER A 41 -3.91 -1.88 4.07
N TYR A 42 -4.92 -2.75 4.06
CA TYR A 42 -5.99 -2.71 5.06
C TYR A 42 -5.42 -2.87 6.47
N TYR A 43 -4.59 -3.89 6.66
CA TYR A 43 -3.99 -4.17 7.97
C TYR A 43 -3.10 -3.03 8.45
N CYS A 44 -2.20 -2.55 7.59
CA CYS A 44 -1.26 -1.51 7.99
C CYS A 44 -1.98 -0.23 8.41
N CYS A 45 -3.03 0.16 7.68
CA CYS A 45 -3.82 1.31 8.07
C CYS A 45 -4.52 1.08 9.40
N SER A 46 -5.04 -0.14 9.62
CA SER A 46 -5.75 -0.44 10.87
C SER A 46 -4.83 -0.31 12.08
N THR A 47 -3.55 -0.63 11.95
CA THR A 47 -2.61 -0.50 13.07
C THR A 47 -2.37 0.96 13.45
N ALA A 48 -2.64 1.88 12.53
CA ALA A 48 -2.55 3.32 12.81
C ALA A 48 -3.91 3.90 13.22
N GLY A 49 -4.91 3.03 13.46
CA GLY A 49 -6.23 3.45 13.88
C GLY A 49 -7.12 3.92 12.73
N ILE A 50 -6.79 3.55 11.51
CA ILE A 50 -7.52 4.02 10.33
C ILE A 50 -8.16 2.82 9.64
N THR A 51 -9.50 2.84 9.57
CA THR A 51 -10.25 1.80 8.87
C THR A 51 -10.45 2.23 7.43
N ILE A 52 -9.99 1.41 6.49
CA ILE A 52 -10.18 1.66 5.07
C ILE A 52 -11.03 0.54 4.47
N PRO A 53 -11.56 0.70 3.27
CA PRO A 53 -12.32 -0.39 2.64
C PRO A 53 -11.47 -1.64 2.48
N GLU A 54 -12.13 -2.81 2.51
CA GLU A 54 -11.43 -4.09 2.43
C GLU A 54 -11.06 -4.48 1.01
N SER A 55 -11.85 -4.06 0.02
CA SER A 55 -11.59 -4.46 -1.36
C SER A 55 -10.65 -3.50 -2.06
N LEU A 56 -9.90 -4.02 -3.00
CA LEU A 56 -8.97 -3.22 -3.79
C LEU A 56 -9.69 -2.09 -4.52
N LYS A 57 -10.80 -2.40 -5.16
CA LYS A 57 -11.55 -1.40 -5.92
C LYS A 57 -11.99 -0.25 -5.01
N ALA A 58 -12.58 -0.57 -3.87
CA ALA A 58 -13.06 0.46 -2.95
C ALA A 58 -11.91 1.27 -2.35
N GLN A 59 -10.77 0.63 -2.07
CA GLN A 59 -9.60 1.36 -1.61
C GLN A 59 -9.14 2.38 -2.64
N SER A 60 -9.17 2.01 -3.91
CA SER A 60 -8.72 2.90 -4.99
C SER A 60 -9.68 4.06 -5.23
N GLU A 61 -10.92 3.92 -4.81
CA GLU A 61 -11.96 4.93 -5.03
C GLU A 61 -12.12 5.88 -3.85
N GLY A 62 -11.68 5.47 -2.66
CA GLY A 62 -11.78 6.30 -1.46
C GLY A 62 -10.54 7.13 -1.21
N GLY A 63 -10.47 7.68 0.00
CA GLY A 63 -9.32 8.46 0.41
C GLY A 63 -9.17 9.75 -0.36
N LYS A 64 -8.03 10.40 -0.16
CA LYS A 64 -7.71 11.66 -0.82
C LYS A 64 -6.68 11.40 -1.91
N LEU A 65 -6.95 11.88 -3.11
CA LEU A 65 -6.02 11.76 -4.22
C LEU A 65 -4.77 12.59 -3.93
N ILE A 66 -3.61 11.95 -4.07
CA ILE A 66 -2.32 12.58 -3.75
C ILE A 66 -1.47 12.61 -5.02
N GLU A 67 -0.98 13.78 -5.36
CA GLU A 67 -0.12 13.94 -6.52
C GLU A 67 1.29 13.40 -6.23
N LYS A 68 1.81 13.69 -5.06
CA LYS A 68 3.16 13.29 -4.68
C LYS A 68 3.10 12.40 -3.44
N ALA A 69 3.26 11.11 -3.64
CA ALA A 69 3.10 10.14 -2.56
C ALA A 69 4.17 10.28 -1.49
N GLU A 70 3.73 10.09 -0.25
CA GLU A 70 4.60 10.08 0.93
C GLU A 70 4.42 8.77 1.67
N ALA A 71 5.31 8.50 2.62
CA ALA A 71 5.23 7.29 3.44
C ALA A 71 3.83 7.14 4.05
N GLY A 72 3.24 5.97 3.90
CA GLY A 72 1.89 5.68 4.38
C GLY A 72 0.79 5.86 3.35
N ASP A 73 1.09 6.41 2.19
CA ASP A 73 0.11 6.52 1.11
C ASP A 73 -0.01 5.18 0.39
N LEU A 74 -1.16 4.95 -0.21
CA LEU A 74 -1.42 3.73 -0.96
C LEU A 74 -1.22 4.01 -2.44
N LEU A 75 -0.47 3.14 -3.11
CA LEU A 75 -0.10 3.28 -4.52
C LEU A 75 -0.89 2.28 -5.34
N PHE A 76 -1.57 2.77 -6.36
CA PHE A 76 -2.47 1.93 -7.17
C PHE A 76 -1.93 1.77 -8.59
N PHE A 77 -2.02 0.55 -9.08
CA PHE A 77 -1.42 0.13 -10.34
C PHE A 77 -2.42 -0.58 -11.23
N ASP A 78 -2.17 -0.48 -12.55
CA ASP A 78 -2.81 -1.29 -13.56
C ASP A 78 -1.71 -2.16 -14.17
N THR A 79 -1.57 -3.39 -13.69
CA THR A 79 -0.49 -4.27 -14.12
C THR A 79 -0.78 -4.98 -15.43
N ILE A 80 -2.03 -4.91 -15.89
CA ILE A 80 -2.47 -5.63 -17.11
C ILE A 80 -2.59 -4.68 -18.30
N GLY A 81 -2.80 -3.40 -18.04
CA GLY A 81 -2.95 -2.39 -19.10
C GLY A 81 -4.35 -2.32 -19.67
N LYS A 82 -5.36 -2.72 -18.89
CA LYS A 82 -6.76 -2.69 -19.34
C LYS A 82 -7.53 -1.47 -18.89
N GLY A 83 -6.89 -0.54 -18.21
CA GLY A 83 -7.56 0.66 -17.71
C GLY A 83 -8.25 0.46 -16.39
N GLU A 84 -7.96 -0.65 -15.68
CA GLU A 84 -8.55 -0.95 -14.38
C GLU A 84 -7.46 -1.15 -13.34
N ILE A 85 -7.68 -0.62 -12.14
CA ILE A 85 -6.76 -0.81 -11.03
C ILE A 85 -6.88 -2.26 -10.56
N ASN A 86 -5.74 -2.95 -10.49
CA ASN A 86 -5.73 -4.34 -10.05
C ASN A 86 -4.65 -4.65 -9.03
N TYR A 87 -3.96 -3.62 -8.50
CA TYR A 87 -2.84 -3.86 -7.59
C TYR A 87 -2.62 -2.66 -6.70
N VAL A 88 -2.22 -2.91 -5.44
CA VAL A 88 -1.92 -1.84 -4.49
C VAL A 88 -0.62 -2.14 -3.75
N GLY A 89 0.15 -1.10 -3.46
CA GLY A 89 1.31 -1.17 -2.58
C GLY A 89 1.24 -0.07 -1.55
N VAL A 90 2.02 -0.22 -0.48
CA VAL A 90 2.11 0.78 0.57
C VAL A 90 3.41 1.57 0.38
N CYS A 91 3.28 2.86 0.16
CA CYS A 91 4.45 3.73 -0.02
C CYS A 91 5.23 3.83 1.28
N ILE A 92 6.54 3.66 1.21
CA ILE A 92 7.42 3.80 2.38
C ILE A 92 8.40 4.96 2.23
N GLY A 93 8.19 5.79 1.20
CA GLY A 93 9.04 6.94 0.95
C GLY A 93 10.17 6.62 -0.03
N ASN A 94 10.80 7.65 -0.54
CA ASN A 94 11.97 7.54 -1.43
C ASN A 94 11.72 6.71 -2.69
N GLY A 95 10.49 6.75 -3.22
CA GLY A 95 10.16 6.02 -4.44
C GLY A 95 10.02 4.53 -4.26
N LYS A 96 9.82 4.08 -3.02
CA LYS A 96 9.74 2.66 -2.69
C LYS A 96 8.39 2.30 -2.07
N MET A 97 8.04 1.02 -2.20
CA MET A 97 6.82 0.49 -1.62
C MET A 97 7.06 -0.88 -1.02
N VAL A 98 6.15 -1.28 -0.14
CA VAL A 98 6.05 -2.66 0.32
C VAL A 98 4.74 -3.21 -0.23
N HIS A 99 4.76 -4.43 -0.76
CA HIS A 99 3.58 -5.00 -1.40
C HIS A 99 3.52 -6.51 -1.22
N ALA A 100 2.31 -7.04 -1.32
CA ALA A 100 2.05 -8.48 -1.24
C ALA A 100 1.75 -8.99 -2.65
N PRO A 101 2.71 -9.67 -3.31
CA PRO A 101 2.58 -9.95 -4.73
C PRO A 101 1.61 -11.06 -5.10
N GLY A 102 1.33 -11.99 -4.21
CA GLY A 102 0.40 -13.07 -4.53
C GLY A 102 0.90 -14.44 -4.12
N SER A 103 0.10 -15.45 -4.45
CA SER A 103 0.32 -16.84 -4.00
C SER A 103 1.73 -17.33 -4.27
N GLY A 104 2.31 -17.98 -3.27
CA GLY A 104 3.64 -18.57 -3.37
C GLY A 104 4.76 -17.57 -3.25
N LYS A 105 4.45 -16.31 -3.01
CA LYS A 105 5.47 -15.27 -2.84
C LYS A 105 5.31 -14.62 -1.47
N MET A 106 6.27 -13.79 -1.11
CA MET A 106 6.25 -13.12 0.20
C MET A 106 6.08 -11.63 0.01
N VAL A 107 5.59 -10.96 1.05
CA VAL A 107 5.57 -9.51 1.12
C VAL A 107 7.00 -9.02 0.92
N LYS A 108 7.19 -8.01 0.09
CA LYS A 108 8.52 -7.52 -0.23
C LYS A 108 8.52 -6.05 -0.56
N GLU A 109 9.72 -5.49 -0.58
CA GLU A 109 9.95 -4.10 -0.96
C GLU A 109 10.29 -4.02 -2.44
N ALA A 110 9.89 -2.93 -3.07
CA ALA A 110 10.26 -2.67 -4.48
C ALA A 110 10.31 -1.16 -4.71
N GLU A 111 11.11 -0.75 -5.69
CA GLU A 111 11.03 0.62 -6.19
C GLU A 111 9.87 0.72 -7.17
N TYR A 112 9.10 1.81 -7.11
CA TYR A 112 8.04 2.03 -8.09
C TYR A 112 8.30 3.25 -8.96
N VAL A 113 9.27 4.07 -8.55
CA VAL A 113 9.83 5.15 -9.36
C VAL A 113 11.11 4.59 -9.97
N ASN A 114 11.50 4.88 -11.12
CA ASN A 114 12.73 4.35 -11.75
C ASN A 114 12.77 2.83 -11.79
N ASN A 115 11.66 2.20 -12.16
CA ASN A 115 11.58 0.75 -12.24
C ASN A 115 10.93 0.37 -13.56
N THR A 116 11.57 -0.50 -14.34
CA THR A 116 11.07 -0.82 -15.68
C THR A 116 9.75 -1.57 -15.65
N TYR A 117 9.46 -2.28 -14.56
CA TYR A 117 8.19 -2.98 -14.42
C TYR A 117 7.11 -2.10 -13.80
N TRP A 118 7.40 -1.48 -12.64
CA TRP A 118 6.36 -0.80 -11.86
C TRP A 118 6.04 0.60 -12.35
N THR A 119 7.03 1.37 -12.78
CA THR A 119 6.82 2.77 -13.13
C THR A 119 5.75 2.96 -14.21
N PRO A 120 5.77 2.19 -15.33
CA PRO A 120 4.73 2.38 -16.35
C PRO A 120 3.35 1.89 -15.93
N LYS A 121 3.26 1.10 -14.85
CA LYS A 121 2.00 0.55 -14.35
C LYS A 121 1.38 1.39 -13.24
N TYR A 122 2.15 2.29 -12.65
CA TYR A 122 1.66 3.15 -11.57
C TYR A 122 0.66 4.17 -12.11
N LYS A 123 -0.47 4.33 -11.41
CA LYS A 123 -1.53 5.23 -11.86
C LYS A 123 -1.76 6.41 -10.93
N PHE A 124 -1.92 6.18 -9.64
CA PHE A 124 -2.14 7.26 -8.68
C PHE A 124 -1.96 6.77 -7.25
N ALA A 125 -1.91 7.73 -6.32
CA ALA A 125 -1.81 7.44 -4.90
C ALA A 125 -3.02 8.01 -4.16
N LYS A 126 -3.42 7.34 -3.09
CA LYS A 126 -4.49 7.79 -2.20
C LYS A 126 -3.97 7.85 -0.78
N ARG A 127 -4.44 8.85 -0.03
CA ARG A 127 -4.08 9.00 1.38
C ARG A 127 -5.32 8.87 2.24
N TYR A 128 -5.26 7.99 3.23
CA TYR A 128 -6.34 7.78 4.19
C TYR A 128 -6.05 8.38 5.55
N TRP A 129 -4.80 8.72 5.81
CA TRP A 129 -4.40 9.32 7.08
C TRP A 129 -4.40 10.85 6.97
N ASN A 130 -4.44 11.50 8.13
CA ASN A 130 -4.39 12.97 8.22
C ASN A 130 -3.07 13.43 8.74
#